data_5eaa9fb7c09d9e0517726d2b6ad95705
#
_entry.id   5eaa9fb7c09d9e0517726d2b6ad95705
#
_cell.length_a   1.000
_cell.length_b   1.000
_cell.length_c   1.000
_cell.angle_alpha   90.00
_cell.angle_beta   90.00
_cell.angle_gamma   90.00
#
_symmetry.space_group_name_H-M   'P 1'
#
loop_
_entity.id
_entity.type
_entity.pdbx_description
1 polymer ?
#
loop_
_entity_poly.entity_id
_entity_poly.type
_entity_poly.pdbx_seq_one_letter_code
_entity_poly.pdbx_strand_id
1 'polypeptide(L)'
;MEITFAVLLWGVRILFLILLYIFLIRVFSSLQRALATENAVAARPSGLAHLVVQRTVRGAPRVGDRLPLRAVNALGRDAGNDIVINDEAASARHALVEFADGEWWVEDAGSTNGTVVNGAVVRSRERLQYGDELAIGRVALRLEQ
;
A
#
# COMPACT_ATOMS: atom_id res chain seq x y z
N MET A 1 -40.47 15.77 -33.52
CA MET A 1 -39.68 16.55 -32.54
C MET A 1 -39.77 15.98 -31.11
N GLU A 2 -40.89 15.49 -30.65
CA GLU A 2 -41.06 14.98 -29.27
C GLU A 2 -40.30 13.70 -28.97
N ILE A 3 -40.21 12.76 -29.93
CA ILE A 3 -39.48 11.48 -29.74
C ILE A 3 -37.98 11.70 -29.58
N THR A 4 -37.39 12.62 -30.34
CA THR A 4 -35.96 12.96 -30.27
C THR A 4 -35.60 13.60 -28.93
N PHE A 5 -36.46 14.44 -28.39
CA PHE A 5 -36.29 15.07 -27.08
C PHE A 5 -36.39 14.04 -25.95
N ALA A 6 -37.34 13.12 -26.03
CA ALA A 6 -37.50 12.04 -25.05
C ALA A 6 -36.28 11.12 -25.02
N VAL A 7 -35.76 10.72 -26.19
CA VAL A 7 -34.55 9.86 -26.29
C VAL A 7 -33.34 10.57 -25.71
N LEU A 8 -33.16 11.86 -25.97
CA LEU A 8 -32.10 12.67 -25.40
C LEU A 8 -32.17 12.72 -23.85
N LEU A 9 -33.41 12.94 -23.34
CA LEU A 9 -33.62 13.01 -21.88
C LEU A 9 -33.31 11.67 -21.19
N TRP A 10 -33.69 10.55 -21.80
CA TRP A 10 -33.35 9.21 -21.32
C TRP A 10 -31.85 8.96 -21.37
N GLY A 11 -31.14 9.39 -22.40
CA GLY A 11 -29.69 9.30 -22.52
C GLY A 11 -28.95 10.04 -21.40
N VAL A 12 -29.38 11.27 -21.11
CA VAL A 12 -28.81 12.07 -20.00
C VAL A 12 -29.07 11.40 -18.64
N ARG A 13 -30.25 10.84 -18.41
CA ARG A 13 -30.56 10.11 -17.17
C ARG A 13 -29.70 8.88 -16.99
N ILE A 14 -29.51 8.09 -18.04
CA ILE A 14 -28.66 6.90 -17.99
C ILE A 14 -27.20 7.29 -17.73
N LEU A 15 -26.69 8.30 -18.42
CA LEU A 15 -25.33 8.82 -18.19
C LEU A 15 -25.15 9.29 -16.74
N PHE A 16 -26.10 10.04 -16.21
CA PHE A 16 -26.08 10.50 -14.81
C PHE A 16 -26.04 9.33 -13.83
N LEU A 17 -26.87 8.30 -14.05
CA LEU A 17 -26.89 7.10 -13.19
C LEU A 17 -25.57 6.34 -13.24
N ILE A 18 -24.94 6.22 -14.40
CA ILE A 18 -23.62 5.58 -14.55
C ILE A 18 -22.56 6.36 -13.78
N LEU A 19 -22.51 7.67 -13.93
CA LEU A 19 -21.57 8.53 -13.22
C LEU A 19 -21.78 8.48 -11.70
N LEU A 20 -23.04 8.52 -11.26
CA LEU A 20 -23.41 8.38 -9.86
C LEU A 20 -22.95 7.02 -9.29
N TYR A 21 -23.15 5.94 -10.04
CA TYR A 21 -22.75 4.60 -9.62
C TYR A 21 -21.22 4.46 -9.51
N ILE A 22 -20.49 4.99 -10.48
CA ILE A 22 -19.01 5.04 -10.44
C ILE A 22 -18.53 5.85 -9.23
N PHE A 23 -19.16 6.98 -8.97
CA PHE A 23 -18.85 7.81 -7.80
C PHE A 23 -19.09 7.06 -6.48
N LEU A 24 -20.24 6.39 -6.35
CA LEU A 24 -20.56 5.60 -5.16
C LEU A 24 -19.57 4.45 -4.93
N ILE A 25 -19.18 3.74 -6.00
CA ILE A 25 -18.15 2.68 -5.90
C ILE A 25 -16.82 3.27 -5.40
N ARG A 26 -16.41 4.42 -5.90
CA ARG A 26 -15.18 5.08 -5.47
C ARG A 26 -15.23 5.53 -4.02
N VAL A 27 -16.34 6.14 -3.60
CA VAL A 27 -16.54 6.55 -2.21
C VAL A 27 -16.56 5.34 -1.28
N PHE A 28 -17.30 4.29 -1.65
CA PHE A 28 -17.40 3.07 -0.85
C PHE A 28 -16.04 2.35 -0.72
N SER A 29 -15.29 2.27 -1.80
CA SER A 29 -13.93 1.70 -1.79
C SER A 29 -12.97 2.52 -0.91
N SER A 30 -13.10 3.84 -0.93
CA SER A 30 -12.32 4.73 -0.07
C SER A 30 -12.68 4.55 1.41
N LEU A 31 -13.98 4.41 1.70
CA LEU A 31 -14.46 4.20 3.06
C LEU A 31 -14.04 2.83 3.62
N GLN A 32 -14.12 1.77 2.80
CA GLN A 32 -13.67 0.45 3.20
C GLN A 32 -12.17 0.42 3.52
N ARG A 33 -11.35 1.14 2.74
CA ARG A 33 -9.91 1.27 3.03
C ARG A 33 -9.65 2.02 4.34
N ALA A 34 -10.43 3.05 4.64
CA ALA A 34 -10.32 3.79 5.90
C ALA A 34 -10.71 2.93 7.11
N LEU A 35 -11.79 2.14 7.00
CA LEU A 35 -12.26 1.24 8.06
C LEU A 35 -11.35 0.02 8.25
N ALA A 36 -10.73 -0.51 7.19
CA ALA A 36 -9.75 -1.58 7.28
C ALA A 36 -8.52 -1.14 8.07
N THR A 37 -8.11 0.12 7.92
CA THR A 37 -6.99 0.70 8.68
C THR A 37 -7.30 0.82 10.18
N GLU A 38 -8.53 1.16 10.56
CA GLU A 38 -8.93 1.24 11.98
C GLU A 38 -9.01 -0.14 12.65
N ASN A 39 -9.53 -1.15 11.96
CA ASN A 39 -9.61 -2.52 12.49
C ASN A 39 -8.23 -3.21 12.60
N ALA A 40 -7.29 -2.86 11.75
CA ALA A 40 -5.91 -3.36 11.82
C ALA A 40 -5.12 -2.79 13.02
N VAL A 41 -5.46 -1.60 13.50
CA VAL A 41 -4.86 -1.00 14.71
C VAL A 41 -5.26 -1.76 15.99
N ALA A 42 -6.39 -2.47 15.99
CA ALA A 42 -6.87 -3.24 17.15
C ALA A 42 -6.20 -4.62 17.32
N ALA A 43 -5.62 -5.18 16.26
CA ALA A 43 -4.88 -6.45 16.32
C ALA A 43 -3.36 -6.14 16.46
N ARG A 44 -2.89 -5.97 17.69
CA ARG A 44 -1.48 -5.82 18.00
C ARG A 44 -0.77 -7.18 18.03
N PRO A 45 -0.02 -7.57 17.03
CA PRO A 45 1.16 -8.39 17.22
C PRO A 45 2.36 -7.45 17.45
N SER A 46 2.50 -6.96 18.69
CA SER A 46 3.69 -6.22 19.09
C SER A 46 4.84 -7.21 19.21
N GLY A 47 5.81 -7.14 18.31
CA GLY A 47 7.08 -7.84 18.46
C GLY A 47 7.25 -9.16 17.71
N LEU A 48 6.42 -9.48 16.71
CA LEU A 48 6.52 -10.76 15.98
C LEU A 48 7.47 -10.70 14.77
N ALA A 49 7.82 -9.55 14.25
CA ALA A 49 8.73 -9.40 13.12
C ALA A 49 9.36 -8.00 13.06
N HIS A 50 10.48 -7.95 12.38
CA HIS A 50 11.22 -6.71 12.11
C HIS A 50 11.60 -6.66 10.64
N LEU A 51 11.70 -5.46 10.09
CA LEU A 51 12.43 -5.24 8.85
C LEU A 51 13.82 -4.78 9.20
N VAL A 52 14.81 -5.56 8.83
CA VAL A 52 16.25 -5.24 9.06
C VAL A 52 16.81 -4.60 7.81
N VAL A 53 17.40 -3.43 7.96
CA VAL A 53 17.98 -2.68 6.85
C VAL A 53 19.26 -3.35 6.36
N GLN A 54 19.23 -3.89 5.14
CA GLN A 54 20.38 -4.55 4.52
C GLN A 54 21.21 -3.57 3.67
N ARG A 55 20.53 -2.64 3.01
CA ARG A 55 21.16 -1.61 2.17
C ARG A 55 20.36 -0.32 2.26
N THR A 56 21.06 0.80 2.31
CA THR A 56 20.47 2.13 2.30
C THR A 56 21.33 3.10 1.49
N VAL A 57 20.76 4.26 1.18
CA VAL A 57 21.45 5.44 0.70
C VAL A 57 21.65 6.43 1.83
N ARG A 58 22.14 7.63 1.59
CA ARG A 58 22.39 8.64 2.63
C ARG A 58 21.16 8.90 3.49
N GLY A 59 21.30 8.81 4.79
CA GLY A 59 20.25 9.17 5.77
C GLY A 59 19.77 7.99 6.59
N ALA A 60 18.50 8.05 7.00
CA ALA A 60 17.81 7.01 7.73
C ALA A 60 16.85 6.24 6.78
N PRO A 61 16.58 4.94 7.04
CA PRO A 61 17.16 4.11 8.10
C PRO A 61 18.62 3.70 7.81
N ARG A 62 19.38 3.32 8.83
CA ARG A 62 20.78 2.88 8.69
C ARG A 62 20.86 1.38 8.50
N VAL A 63 21.91 0.90 7.82
CA VAL A 63 22.17 -0.54 7.70
C VAL A 63 22.30 -1.16 9.10
N GLY A 64 21.57 -2.25 9.30
CA GLY A 64 21.48 -2.95 10.59
C GLY A 64 20.35 -2.46 11.50
N ASP A 65 19.68 -1.34 11.19
CA ASP A 65 18.52 -0.91 11.95
C ASP A 65 17.42 -1.98 11.87
N ARG A 66 16.80 -2.26 13.03
CA ARG A 66 15.65 -3.14 13.16
C ARG A 66 14.39 -2.30 13.30
N LEU A 67 13.54 -2.36 12.32
CA LEU A 67 12.31 -1.59 12.23
C LEU A 67 11.15 -2.50 12.65
N PRO A 68 10.58 -2.32 13.84
CA PRO A 68 9.54 -3.20 14.33
C PRO A 68 8.27 -3.07 13.48
N LEU A 69 7.68 -4.20 13.12
CA LEU A 69 6.44 -4.25 12.37
C LEU A 69 5.22 -4.30 13.31
N ARG A 70 4.18 -3.60 12.91
CA ARG A 70 2.81 -3.69 13.43
C ARG A 70 1.98 -4.58 12.50
N ALA A 71 0.71 -4.77 12.83
CA ALA A 71 -0.20 -5.52 11.97
C ALA A 71 -0.31 -4.93 10.54
N VAL A 72 -0.27 -3.61 10.44
CA VAL A 72 -0.25 -2.89 9.15
C VAL A 72 0.79 -1.79 9.22
N ASN A 73 1.62 -1.70 8.20
CA ASN A 73 2.71 -0.74 8.12
C ASN A 73 2.73 -0.11 6.74
N ALA A 74 2.63 1.22 6.70
CA ALA A 74 2.87 1.99 5.50
C ALA A 74 4.37 2.32 5.39
N LEU A 75 4.94 2.10 4.21
CA LEU A 75 6.33 2.38 3.91
C LEU A 75 6.43 3.42 2.80
N GLY A 76 7.33 4.36 2.92
CA GLY A 76 7.55 5.37 1.90
C GLY A 76 8.34 6.57 2.39
N ARG A 77 8.52 7.56 1.52
CA ARG A 77 9.36 8.73 1.82
C ARG A 77 8.68 9.75 2.74
N ASP A 78 7.36 9.81 2.76
CA ASP A 78 6.63 10.77 3.60
C ASP A 78 6.81 10.41 5.09
N ALA A 79 6.96 11.45 5.93
CA ALA A 79 7.06 11.31 7.38
C ALA A 79 5.79 10.76 8.05
N GLY A 80 4.66 10.75 7.35
CA GLY A 80 3.41 10.14 7.81
C GLY A 80 3.35 8.62 7.68
N ASN A 81 4.37 7.97 7.09
CA ASN A 81 4.44 6.51 7.05
C ASN A 81 4.91 5.92 8.38
N ASP A 82 4.56 4.67 8.65
CA ASP A 82 5.06 3.93 9.83
C ASP A 82 6.57 3.67 9.72
N ILE A 83 7.03 3.40 8.51
CA ILE A 83 8.45 3.23 8.18
C ILE A 83 8.85 4.24 7.11
N VAL A 84 9.65 5.21 7.52
CA VAL A 84 10.11 6.28 6.62
C VAL A 84 11.36 5.84 5.87
N ILE A 85 11.28 5.82 4.56
CA ILE A 85 12.37 5.50 3.64
C ILE A 85 12.90 6.80 3.02
N ASN A 86 13.98 7.33 3.55
CA ASN A 86 14.56 8.58 3.07
C ASN A 86 15.39 8.37 1.79
N ASP A 87 14.71 8.02 0.71
CA ASP A 87 15.28 7.87 -0.62
C ASP A 87 14.40 8.57 -1.65
N GLU A 88 15.02 9.37 -2.53
CA GLU A 88 14.30 10.06 -3.62
C GLU A 88 13.64 9.09 -4.61
N ALA A 89 14.15 7.86 -4.72
CA ALA A 89 13.56 6.81 -5.53
C ALA A 89 12.34 6.16 -4.87
N ALA A 90 12.08 6.42 -3.59
CA ALA A 90 10.86 5.99 -2.91
C ALA A 90 9.72 7.01 -3.12
N SER A 91 8.54 6.54 -3.42
CA SER A 91 7.31 7.36 -3.46
C SER A 91 6.91 7.81 -2.06
N ALA A 92 6.11 8.89 -1.95
CA ALA A 92 5.61 9.40 -0.67
C ALA A 92 4.91 8.30 0.15
N ARG A 93 4.01 7.55 -0.49
CA ARG A 93 3.50 6.24 -0.03
C ARG A 93 3.94 5.23 -1.07
N HIS A 94 4.71 4.23 -0.69
CA HIS A 94 5.35 3.34 -1.66
C HIS A 94 4.81 1.92 -1.58
N ALA A 95 4.76 1.36 -0.39
CA ALA A 95 4.30 -0.01 -0.17
C ALA A 95 3.51 -0.12 1.15
N LEU A 96 2.74 -1.18 1.24
CA LEU A 96 2.05 -1.61 2.44
C LEU A 96 2.55 -2.99 2.83
N VAL A 97 2.91 -3.19 4.10
CA VAL A 97 3.25 -4.50 4.68
C VAL A 97 2.23 -4.81 5.77
N GLU A 98 1.57 -5.94 5.64
CA GLU A 98 0.42 -6.31 6.47
C GLU A 98 0.57 -7.73 7.00
N PHE A 99 0.22 -7.94 8.27
CA PHE A 99 0.06 -9.27 8.86
C PHE A 99 -1.41 -9.68 8.84
N ALA A 100 -1.74 -10.68 8.04
CA ALA A 100 -3.10 -11.19 7.90
C ALA A 100 -3.08 -12.72 7.80
N ASP A 101 -4.05 -13.38 8.42
CA ASP A 101 -4.21 -14.85 8.39
C ASP A 101 -2.96 -15.62 8.84
N GLY A 102 -2.19 -15.03 9.77
CA GLY A 102 -0.96 -15.65 10.28
C GLY A 102 0.28 -15.47 9.41
N GLU A 103 0.20 -14.69 8.34
CA GLU A 103 1.25 -14.48 7.35
C GLU A 103 1.49 -13.01 7.07
N TRP A 104 2.70 -12.69 6.61
CA TRP A 104 3.04 -11.34 6.14
C TRP A 104 2.75 -11.22 4.66
N TRP A 105 2.22 -10.07 4.29
CA TRP A 105 1.88 -9.71 2.93
C TRP A 105 2.48 -8.35 2.58
N VAL A 106 2.84 -8.18 1.33
CA VAL A 106 3.29 -6.90 0.78
C VAL A 106 2.46 -6.54 -0.44
N GLU A 107 2.15 -5.25 -0.57
CA GLU A 107 1.44 -4.68 -1.70
C GLU A 107 2.12 -3.36 -2.10
N ASP A 108 2.29 -3.15 -3.40
CA ASP A 108 2.72 -1.85 -3.93
C ASP A 108 1.57 -0.84 -3.86
N ALA A 109 1.80 0.31 -3.25
CA ALA A 109 0.78 1.34 -3.05
C ALA A 109 0.61 2.30 -4.24
N GLY A 110 0.98 1.86 -5.44
CA GLY A 110 1.00 2.68 -6.66
C GLY A 110 2.27 3.51 -6.75
N SER A 111 3.41 2.93 -6.41
CA SER A 111 4.69 3.61 -6.44
C SER A 111 5.16 3.91 -7.87
N THR A 112 6.05 4.89 -8.01
CA THR A 112 6.61 5.28 -9.31
C THR A 112 7.61 4.26 -9.85
N ASN A 113 8.43 3.67 -8.96
CA ASN A 113 9.52 2.78 -9.35
C ASN A 113 9.24 1.30 -9.08
N GLY A 114 8.10 0.99 -8.45
CA GLY A 114 7.73 -0.37 -8.07
C GLY A 114 8.38 -0.84 -6.78
N THR A 115 7.67 -1.70 -6.08
CA THR A 115 8.14 -2.48 -4.93
C THR A 115 8.72 -3.79 -5.44
N VAL A 116 9.85 -4.24 -4.89
CA VAL A 116 10.53 -5.46 -5.34
C VAL A 116 10.72 -6.42 -4.18
N VAL A 117 10.39 -7.70 -4.37
CA VAL A 117 10.65 -8.78 -3.41
C VAL A 117 11.55 -9.81 -4.07
N ASN A 118 12.71 -10.09 -3.46
CA ASN A 118 13.70 -11.06 -3.96
C ASN A 118 14.08 -10.85 -5.44
N GLY A 119 14.12 -9.58 -5.90
CA GLY A 119 14.42 -9.21 -7.26
C GLY A 119 13.23 -9.24 -8.23
N ALA A 120 12.04 -9.66 -7.80
CA ALA A 120 10.82 -9.64 -8.60
C ALA A 120 9.94 -8.43 -8.23
N VAL A 121 9.36 -7.77 -9.25
CA VAL A 121 8.45 -6.63 -9.03
C VAL A 121 7.10 -7.13 -8.54
N VAL A 122 6.66 -6.60 -7.41
CA VAL A 122 5.33 -6.84 -6.83
C VAL A 122 4.26 -6.22 -7.73
N ARG A 123 3.39 -7.04 -8.31
CA ARG A 123 2.30 -6.59 -9.19
C ARG A 123 0.93 -6.62 -8.54
N SER A 124 0.80 -7.43 -7.51
CA SER A 124 -0.40 -7.59 -6.70
C SER A 124 0.04 -7.86 -5.26
N ARG A 125 -0.90 -8.00 -4.35
CA ARG A 125 -0.59 -8.43 -2.97
C ARG A 125 0.11 -9.79 -3.00
N GLU A 126 1.34 -9.85 -2.49
CA GLU A 126 2.21 -11.04 -2.48
C GLU A 126 2.59 -11.41 -1.04
N ARG A 127 2.81 -12.70 -0.80
CA ARG A 127 3.26 -13.20 0.49
C ARG A 127 4.73 -12.84 0.70
N LEU A 128 5.05 -12.30 1.88
CA LEU A 128 6.41 -11.99 2.32
C LEU A 128 6.83 -12.98 3.41
N GLN A 129 7.88 -13.75 3.17
CA GLN A 129 8.38 -14.76 4.10
C GLN A 129 9.55 -14.23 4.92
N TYR A 130 9.81 -14.85 6.08
CA TYR A 130 11.01 -14.55 6.85
C TYR A 130 12.26 -14.90 6.03
N GLY A 131 13.18 -13.95 5.96
CA GLY A 131 14.38 -14.01 5.13
C GLY A 131 14.25 -13.34 3.77
N ASP A 132 13.02 -13.01 3.31
CA ASP A 132 12.82 -12.30 2.05
C ASP A 132 13.37 -10.89 2.10
N GLU A 133 13.92 -10.45 0.97
CA GLU A 133 14.40 -9.10 0.75
C GLU A 133 13.32 -8.25 0.07
N LEU A 134 12.91 -7.20 0.75
CA LEU A 134 12.00 -6.17 0.24
C LEU A 134 12.80 -4.93 -0.15
N ALA A 135 12.77 -4.54 -1.42
CA ALA A 135 13.44 -3.34 -1.90
C ALA A 135 12.43 -2.25 -2.28
N ILE A 136 12.69 -1.04 -1.76
CA ILE A 136 11.94 0.19 -2.00
C ILE A 136 12.92 1.26 -2.46
N GLY A 137 12.84 1.62 -3.73
CA GLY A 137 13.86 2.45 -4.35
C GLY A 137 15.23 1.79 -4.27
N ARG A 138 16.20 2.44 -3.62
CA ARG A 138 17.55 1.92 -3.42
C ARG A 138 17.79 1.29 -2.05
N VAL A 139 16.77 1.30 -1.19
CA VAL A 139 16.82 0.72 0.16
C VAL A 139 16.34 -0.73 0.10
N ALA A 140 17.10 -1.64 0.69
CA ALA A 140 16.75 -3.05 0.83
C ALA A 140 16.56 -3.40 2.30
N LEU A 141 15.47 -4.07 2.58
CA LEU A 141 15.00 -4.48 3.90
C LEU A 141 14.80 -5.99 3.90
N ARG A 142 15.12 -6.68 5.00
CA ARG A 142 14.86 -8.11 5.15
C ARG A 142 13.86 -8.35 6.25
N LEU A 143 12.85 -9.19 5.99
CA LEU A 143 11.91 -9.61 7.02
C LEU A 143 12.57 -10.62 7.96
N GLU A 144 12.64 -10.28 9.25
CA GLU A 144 13.17 -11.16 10.31
C GLU A 144 12.15 -11.30 11.46
N GLN A 145 12.26 -12.41 12.19
CA GLN A 145 11.42 -12.68 13.35
C GLN A 145 11.87 -11.88 14.56
#